data_74a35d5b9718f5e381f7a8c4c3fa8416
#
_entry.id   74a35d5b9718f5e381f7a8c4c3fa8416
#
_cell.length_a   1.000
_cell.length_b   1.000
_cell.length_c   1.000
_cell.angle_alpha   90.00
_cell.angle_beta   90.00
_cell.angle_gamma   90.00
#
_symmetry.space_group_name_H-M   'P 1'
#
loop_
_entity.id
_entity.type
_entity.pdbx_description
1 polymer ?
#
loop_
_entity_poly.entity_id
_entity_poly.type
_entity_poly.pdbx_seq_one_letter_code
_entity_poly.pdbx_strand_id
1 'polypeptide(L)' 'MSEKLRVGVIGATGMVGQRYISLLEDHPWFDVTCVAASPRSAGKTYAEAVKGRWRMDKPIPEKVRDLVVLNANEV' A
#
# COMPACT_ATOMS: atom_id res chain seq x y z
N MET A 1 -16.24 -19.01 5.64
CA MET A 1 -16.05 -17.82 6.09
C MET A 1 -14.76 -17.33 5.93
N SER A 2 -14.62 -16.20 5.77
CA SER A 2 -13.44 -15.85 5.29
C SER A 2 -13.09 -14.50 5.67
N GLU A 3 -12.85 -14.35 6.93
CA GLU A 3 -12.24 -13.14 7.37
C GLU A 3 -10.81 -13.15 6.91
N LYS A 4 -10.44 -12.14 6.18
CA LYS A 4 -9.06 -11.96 5.75
C LYS A 4 -8.24 -11.38 6.88
N LEU A 5 -6.96 -11.74 6.94
CA LEU A 5 -6.04 -11.13 7.87
C LEU A 5 -5.68 -9.73 7.38
N ARG A 6 -5.62 -8.79 8.30
CA ARG A 6 -5.24 -7.41 7.96
C ARG A 6 -3.73 -7.30 7.87
N VAL A 7 -3.25 -6.71 6.80
CA VAL A 7 -1.82 -6.61 6.53
C VAL A 7 -1.45 -5.14 6.33
N GLY A 8 -0.35 -4.72 6.96
CA GLY A 8 0.22 -3.41 6.71
C GLY A 8 1.47 -3.57 5.86
N VAL A 9 1.68 -2.67 4.91
CA VAL A 9 2.86 -2.69 4.07
C VAL A 9 3.75 -1.51 4.43
N ILE A 10 4.94 -1.78 4.93
CA ILE A 10 5.93 -0.76 5.27
C ILE A 10 6.86 -0.59 4.08
N GLY A 11 7.21 0.64 3.75
CA GLY A 11 7.97 0.94 2.54
C GLY A 11 7.10 0.83 1.31
N ALA A 12 5.81 1.14 1.47
CA ALA A 12 4.81 0.89 0.43
C ALA A 12 5.04 1.66 -0.87
N THR A 13 5.78 2.76 -0.83
CA THR A 13 6.03 3.55 -2.03
C THR A 13 7.23 3.07 -2.84
N GLY A 14 8.06 2.19 -2.26
CA GLY A 14 9.20 1.64 -2.97
C GLY A 14 8.80 0.49 -3.87
N MET A 15 9.74 0.02 -4.69
CA MET A 15 9.46 -1.05 -5.66
C MET A 15 8.98 -2.33 -5.00
N VAL A 16 9.63 -2.74 -3.90
CA VAL A 16 9.24 -3.95 -3.20
C VAL A 16 7.85 -3.82 -2.60
N GLY A 17 7.56 -2.67 -1.97
CA GLY A 17 6.25 -2.42 -1.38
C GLY A 17 5.15 -2.39 -2.43
N GLN A 18 5.41 -1.76 -3.57
CA GLN A 18 4.46 -1.74 -4.67
C GLN A 18 4.15 -3.15 -5.16
N ARG A 19 5.18 -3.99 -5.23
CA ARG A 19 4.99 -5.37 -5.66
C ARG A 19 4.11 -6.13 -4.67
N TYR A 20 4.33 -5.97 -3.37
CA TYR A 20 3.49 -6.61 -2.37
C TYR A 20 2.05 -6.16 -2.50
N ILE A 21 1.83 -4.87 -2.68
CA ILE A 21 0.47 -4.35 -2.82
C ILE A 21 -0.21 -4.94 -4.05
N SER A 22 0.51 -5.03 -5.15
CA SER A 22 -0.03 -5.62 -6.38
C SER A 22 -0.35 -7.12 -6.19
N LEU A 23 0.54 -7.84 -5.52
CA LEU A 23 0.35 -9.28 -5.30
C LEU A 23 -0.77 -9.57 -4.31
N LEU A 24 -0.99 -8.66 -3.36
CA LEU A 24 -2.03 -8.87 -2.35
C LEU A 24 -3.41 -8.38 -2.77
N GLU A 25 -3.50 -7.77 -3.94
CA GLU A 25 -4.78 -7.35 -4.48
C GLU A 25 -5.66 -8.59 -4.66
N ASP A 26 -6.85 -8.54 -4.06
CA ASP A 26 -7.80 -9.67 -4.12
C ASP A 26 -7.26 -11.00 -3.59
N HIS A 27 -6.25 -10.93 -2.74
CA HIS A 27 -5.73 -12.13 -2.12
C HIS A 27 -6.80 -12.75 -1.22
N PRO A 28 -7.02 -14.08 -1.28
CA PRO A 28 -8.10 -14.71 -0.53
C PRO A 28 -7.93 -14.66 0.98
N TRP A 29 -6.71 -14.55 1.48
CA TRP A 29 -6.45 -14.60 2.92
C TRP A 29 -5.91 -13.31 3.52
N PHE A 30 -5.44 -12.38 2.70
CA PHE A 30 -4.84 -11.16 3.20
C PHE A 30 -5.48 -9.94 2.59
N ASP A 31 -5.61 -8.90 3.40
CA ASP A 31 -6.20 -7.66 2.96
C ASP A 31 -5.29 -6.51 3.41
N VAL A 32 -4.82 -5.70 2.48
CA VAL A 32 -3.98 -4.56 2.82
C VAL A 32 -4.86 -3.46 3.39
N THR A 33 -4.69 -3.19 4.68
CA THR A 33 -5.51 -2.21 5.37
C THR A 33 -4.76 -0.95 5.74
N CYS A 34 -3.43 -0.97 5.70
CA CYS A 34 -2.66 0.24 5.91
C CYS A 34 -1.36 0.20 5.12
N VAL A 35 -0.85 1.37 4.81
CA VAL A 35 0.41 1.52 4.10
C VAL A 35 1.25 2.55 4.85
N ALA A 36 2.54 2.33 4.93
CA ALA A 36 3.45 3.23 5.62
C ALA A 36 4.69 3.46 4.76
N ALA A 37 5.25 4.63 4.86
CA ALA A 37 6.44 4.98 4.09
C ALA A 37 7.23 6.06 4.84
N SER A 38 8.25 6.61 4.20
CA SER A 38 9.07 7.64 4.80
C SER A 38 8.24 8.90 5.12
N PRO A 39 8.72 9.76 6.02
CA PRO A 39 8.01 10.99 6.34
C PRO A 39 7.64 11.85 5.13
N ARG A 40 8.42 11.76 4.06
CA ARG A 40 8.11 12.47 2.82
C ARG A 40 6.76 12.13 2.24
N SER A 41 6.38 10.86 2.36
CA SER A 41 5.15 10.37 1.77
C SER A 41 3.99 10.36 2.76
N ALA A 42 4.29 10.43 4.05
CA ALA A 42 3.26 10.37 5.10
C ALA A 42 2.28 11.51 4.97
N GLY A 43 1.02 11.23 5.23
CA GLY A 43 -0.04 12.23 5.16
C GLY A 43 -0.69 12.36 3.80
N LYS A 44 -0.13 11.75 2.78
CA LYS A 44 -0.71 11.74 1.43
C LYS A 44 -1.48 10.46 1.22
N THR A 45 -2.42 10.46 0.27
CA THR A 45 -3.03 9.20 -0.11
C THR A 45 -1.98 8.36 -0.82
N TYR A 46 -2.19 7.05 -0.84
CA TYR A 46 -1.22 6.17 -1.50
C TYR A 46 -1.06 6.53 -2.98
N ALA A 47 -2.17 6.82 -3.65
CA ALA A 47 -2.11 7.21 -5.06
C ALA A 47 -1.25 8.46 -5.27
N GLU A 48 -1.36 9.44 -4.39
CA GLU A 48 -0.53 10.64 -4.48
C GLU A 48 0.93 10.34 -4.17
N ALA A 49 1.17 9.50 -3.17
CA ALA A 49 2.51 9.17 -2.73
C ALA A 49 3.32 8.45 -3.81
N VAL A 50 2.64 7.62 -4.62
CA VAL A 50 3.32 6.88 -5.69
C VAL A 50 3.14 7.49 -7.07
N LYS A 51 2.55 8.68 -7.15
CA LYS A 51 2.35 9.34 -8.43
C LYS A 51 3.69 9.50 -9.14
N GLY A 52 3.77 8.96 -10.35
CA GLY A 52 5.02 8.97 -11.11
C GLY A 52 6.01 7.89 -10.72
N ARG A 53 5.71 7.11 -9.67
CA ARG A 53 6.60 6.05 -9.21
C ARG A 53 6.00 4.66 -9.35
N TRP A 54 4.72 4.56 -9.64
CA TRP A 54 4.06 3.25 -9.76
C TRP A 54 4.60 2.54 -10.99
N ARG A 55 5.21 1.40 -10.77
CA ARG A 55 5.93 0.66 -11.82
C ARG A 55 5.33 -0.71 -12.11
N MET A 56 4.20 -1.01 -11.52
CA MET A 56 3.57 -2.31 -11.73
C MET A 56 2.74 -2.31 -13.01
N ASP A 57 2.57 -3.49 -13.58
CA ASP A 57 1.79 -3.64 -14.81
C ASP A 57 0.31 -3.38 -14.61
N LYS A 58 -0.18 -3.62 -13.40
CA LYS A 58 -1.57 -3.40 -13.05
C LYS A 58 -1.74 -2.01 -12.46
N PRO A 59 -2.94 -1.42 -12.57
CA PRO A 59 -3.19 -0.15 -11.90
C PRO A 59 -3.16 -0.31 -10.38
N ILE A 60 -3.06 0.80 -9.67
CA ILE A 60 -3.08 0.79 -8.21
C ILE A 60 -4.43 0.22 -7.76
N PRO A 61 -4.42 -0.78 -6.85
CA PRO A 61 -5.69 -1.36 -6.36
C PRO A 61 -6.57 -0.29 -5.71
N GLU A 62 -7.85 -0.33 -6.01
CA GLU A 62 -8.78 0.65 -5.47
C GLU A 62 -8.81 0.69 -3.96
N LYS A 63 -8.63 -0.45 -3.32
CA LYS A 63 -8.66 -0.54 -1.86
C LYS A 63 -7.55 0.23 -1.19
N VAL A 64 -6.40 0.37 -1.86
CA VAL A 64 -5.26 1.03 -1.24
C VAL A 64 -5.04 2.46 -1.73
N ARG A 65 -5.60 2.81 -2.87
CA ARG A 65 -5.28 4.09 -3.48
C ARG A 65 -5.70 5.30 -2.64
N ASP A 66 -6.77 5.16 -1.86
CA ASP A 66 -7.26 6.22 -1.01
C ASP A 66 -6.77 6.12 0.44
N LEU A 67 -5.97 5.10 0.76
CA LEU A 67 -5.43 4.99 2.10
C LEU A 67 -4.38 6.08 2.34
N VAL A 68 -4.46 6.70 3.50
CA VAL A 68 -3.47 7.71 3.87
C VAL A 68 -2.19 7.00 4.29
N VAL A 69 -1.07 7.42 3.72
CA VAL A 69 0.23 6.82 4.02
C VAL A 69 0.66 7.25 5.43
N LEU A 70 0.99 6.26 6.26
CA LEU A 70 1.46 6.51 7.61
C LEU A 70 2.98 6.69 7.61
N ASN A 71 3.48 7.35 8.64
CA ASN A 71 4.92 7.50 8.80
C ASN A 71 5.49 6.21 9.37
N ALA A 72 6.36 5.55 8.64
CA ALA A 72 6.94 4.28 9.05
C ALA A 72 7.72 4.38 10.38
N ASN A 73 8.24 5.57 10.70
CA ASN A 73 8.95 5.77 11.95
C ASN A 73 8.04 5.85 13.17
N GLU A 74 6.74 5.97 12.95
CA GLU A 74 5.76 6.09 14.01
C GLU A 74 4.83 4.89 14.14
N VAL A 75 5.09 3.88 13.37
CA VAL A 75 4.24 2.67 13.34
C VAL A 75 4.71 1.65 14.36
#